data_c5ce19589ca8a68b09f5e77043823cd9
#
_entry.id   c5ce19589ca8a68b09f5e77043823cd9
#
_cell.length_a   1.000
_cell.length_b   1.000
_cell.length_c   1.000
_cell.angle_alpha   90.00
_cell.angle_beta   90.00
_cell.angle_gamma   90.00
#
_symmetry.space_group_name_H-M   'P 1'
#
loop_
_entity.id
_entity.type
_entity.pdbx_description
1 polymer ?
#
loop_
_entity_poly.entity_id
_entity_poly.type
_entity_poly.pdbx_seq_one_letter_code
_entity_poly.pdbx_strand_id
1 'polypeptide(L)'
;MENTNVLIDRKRLVRLIVPLIVEQVLAVTVGMADMVMVSGAGETAVSGISLVNTICVLLIVIFTSMASGGSVVGAQFLGSGDKKTACHAAEKLVMICGLIAQQEARRMKEENYEVVVFQGDPGTIDLTYEEIEAEWNKMLQTVPQIGKFRIIHQEKKRYTFEDYSSQIGNADAALGIWVHKGVINEKLFEAHPNLKYIAMLGHGFEDFDVEMTRRRGVTITNTIYADVTIAQYAMALLMNICHNVTVQSDYTKTGYWKEKET
;
A
#
# COMPACT_ATOMS: atom_id res chain seq x y z
N MET A 1 -29.89 13.27 49.95
CA MET A 1 -29.93 12.89 48.52
C MET A 1 -29.06 13.88 47.77
N GLU A 2 -27.84 13.46 47.49
CA GLU A 2 -26.78 14.28 46.93
C GLU A 2 -27.00 14.41 45.42
N ASN A 3 -27.20 15.66 45.00
CA ASN A 3 -27.33 16.02 43.58
C ASN A 3 -25.97 15.77 42.93
N THR A 4 -25.79 14.60 42.30
CA THR A 4 -24.70 14.38 41.38
C THR A 4 -24.86 15.36 40.20
N ASN A 5 -24.08 16.43 40.28
CA ASN A 5 -23.93 17.37 39.16
C ASN A 5 -23.41 16.59 37.96
N VAL A 6 -24.30 16.27 37.02
CA VAL A 6 -23.92 15.73 35.70
C VAL A 6 -23.16 16.85 34.99
N LEU A 7 -21.82 16.73 35.02
CA LEU A 7 -20.88 17.72 34.43
C LEU A 7 -21.09 17.96 32.93
N ILE A 8 -21.85 17.10 32.26
CA ILE A 8 -22.10 17.20 30.81
C ILE A 8 -23.61 17.08 30.55
N ASP A 9 -24.26 18.17 30.19
CA ASP A 9 -25.65 18.21 29.74
C ASP A 9 -25.77 17.45 28.38
N ARG A 10 -26.86 16.69 28.22
CA ARG A 10 -27.18 15.92 27.01
C ARG A 10 -27.07 16.76 25.73
N LYS A 11 -27.51 18.02 25.76
CA LYS A 11 -27.39 18.94 24.63
C LYS A 11 -25.94 19.30 24.29
N ARG A 12 -25.09 19.43 25.28
CA ARG A 12 -23.64 19.67 25.08
C ARG A 12 -22.94 18.43 24.51
N LEU A 13 -23.30 17.25 25.02
CA LEU A 13 -22.77 15.99 24.53
C LEU A 13 -23.11 15.76 23.05
N VAL A 14 -24.35 15.94 22.65
CA VAL A 14 -24.78 15.83 21.24
C VAL A 14 -24.05 16.85 20.36
N ARG A 15 -23.89 18.10 20.82
CA ARG A 15 -23.15 19.13 20.07
C ARG A 15 -21.66 18.80 19.86
N LEU A 16 -21.07 17.98 20.72
CA LEU A 16 -19.68 17.49 20.55
C LEU A 16 -19.61 16.23 19.68
N ILE A 17 -20.56 15.32 19.82
CA ILE A 17 -20.54 14.03 19.11
C ILE A 17 -20.92 14.20 17.63
N VAL A 18 -21.90 15.04 17.31
CA VAL A 18 -22.38 15.21 15.92
C VAL A 18 -21.27 15.64 14.97
N PRO A 19 -20.44 16.65 15.25
CA PRO A 19 -19.32 17.01 14.37
C PRO A 19 -18.32 15.87 14.18
N LEU A 20 -18.01 15.10 15.22
CA LEU A 20 -17.09 13.95 15.14
C LEU A 20 -17.64 12.84 14.25
N ILE A 21 -18.95 12.57 14.35
CA ILE A 21 -19.61 11.60 13.47
C ILE A 21 -19.57 12.07 12.02
N VAL A 22 -19.87 13.34 11.78
CA VAL A 22 -19.84 13.94 10.43
C VAL A 22 -18.43 13.88 9.84
N GLU A 23 -17.41 14.20 10.64
CA GLU A 23 -16.00 14.10 10.24
C GLU A 23 -15.63 12.65 9.83
N GLN A 24 -16.01 11.65 10.64
CA GLN A 24 -15.74 10.25 10.34
C GLN A 24 -16.48 9.76 9.09
N VAL A 25 -17.73 10.14 8.90
CA VAL A 25 -18.51 9.84 7.70
C VAL A 25 -17.87 10.46 6.47
N LEU A 26 -17.45 11.72 6.55
CA LEU A 26 -16.73 12.40 5.47
C LEU A 26 -15.40 11.70 5.13
N ALA A 27 -14.59 11.36 6.14
CA ALA A 27 -13.32 10.69 5.94
C ALA A 27 -13.49 9.33 5.24
N VAL A 28 -14.47 8.52 5.67
CA VAL A 28 -14.81 7.24 5.03
C VAL A 28 -15.30 7.45 3.60
N THR A 29 -16.15 8.45 3.37
CA THR A 29 -16.71 8.76 2.03
C THR A 29 -15.62 9.19 1.07
N VAL A 30 -14.69 10.03 1.50
CA VAL A 30 -13.53 10.44 0.70
C VAL A 30 -12.64 9.23 0.37
N GLY A 31 -12.32 8.40 1.36
CA GLY A 31 -11.53 7.18 1.12
C GLY A 31 -12.21 6.19 0.15
N MET A 32 -13.53 6.07 0.21
CA MET A 32 -14.29 5.27 -0.76
C MET A 32 -14.26 5.89 -2.17
N ALA A 33 -14.39 7.22 -2.27
CA ALA A 33 -14.32 7.93 -3.54
C ALA A 33 -12.94 7.79 -4.17
N ASP A 34 -11.87 7.93 -3.39
CA ASP A 34 -10.49 7.72 -3.84
C ASP A 34 -10.29 6.29 -4.36
N MET A 35 -10.82 5.28 -3.66
CA MET A 35 -10.74 3.88 -4.09
C MET A 35 -11.47 3.63 -5.41
N VAL A 36 -12.64 4.24 -5.61
CA VAL A 36 -13.42 4.15 -6.86
C VAL A 36 -12.69 4.85 -8.00
N MET A 37 -12.13 6.03 -7.77
CA MET A 37 -11.38 6.78 -8.79
C MET A 37 -10.11 6.02 -9.23
N VAL A 38 -9.42 5.40 -8.28
CA VAL A 38 -8.19 4.65 -8.53
C VAL A 38 -8.46 3.32 -9.23
N SER A 39 -9.58 2.66 -8.92
CA SER A 39 -9.94 1.39 -9.58
C SER A 39 -10.13 1.53 -11.10
N GLY A 40 -10.47 2.73 -11.58
CA GLY A 40 -10.57 3.04 -13.00
C GLY A 40 -9.24 3.27 -13.70
N ALA A 41 -8.14 3.45 -12.97
CA ALA A 41 -6.82 3.78 -13.53
C ALA A 41 -5.90 2.57 -13.78
N GLY A 42 -6.37 1.34 -13.48
CA GLY A 42 -5.66 0.08 -13.68
C GLY A 42 -4.82 -0.37 -12.46
N GLU A 43 -4.48 -1.65 -12.43
CA GLU A 43 -3.85 -2.31 -11.26
C GLU A 43 -2.47 -1.74 -10.88
N THR A 44 -1.71 -1.26 -11.84
CA THR A 44 -0.39 -0.64 -11.60
C THR A 44 -0.49 0.71 -10.88
N ALA A 45 -1.54 1.48 -11.15
CA ALA A 45 -1.80 2.74 -10.46
C ALA A 45 -2.22 2.50 -9.00
N VAL A 46 -2.99 1.44 -8.74
CA VAL A 46 -3.44 1.04 -7.41
C VAL A 46 -2.26 0.70 -6.50
N SER A 47 -1.25 0.00 -7.01
CA SER A 47 -0.06 -0.38 -6.23
C SER A 47 0.79 0.84 -5.82
N GLY A 48 0.99 1.78 -6.73
CA GLY A 48 1.73 3.03 -6.45
C GLY A 48 1.00 3.89 -5.42
N ILE A 49 -0.32 4.03 -5.54
CA ILE A 49 -1.15 4.81 -4.61
C ILE A 49 -1.21 4.15 -3.24
N SER A 50 -1.25 2.81 -3.17
CA SER A 50 -1.23 2.08 -1.90
C SER A 50 0.05 2.36 -1.10
N LEU A 51 1.21 2.44 -1.74
CA LEU A 51 2.47 2.78 -1.08
C LEU A 51 2.44 4.22 -0.54
N VAL A 52 2.02 5.17 -1.37
CA VAL A 52 1.88 6.59 -0.96
C VAL A 52 0.87 6.70 0.18
N ASN A 53 -0.25 6.01 0.09
CA ASN A 53 -1.27 6.01 1.15
C ASN A 53 -0.74 5.45 2.47
N THR A 54 0.08 4.39 2.43
CA THR A 54 0.71 3.82 3.65
C THR A 54 1.63 4.82 4.33
N ILE A 55 2.43 5.57 3.56
CA ILE A 55 3.29 6.63 4.09
C ILE A 55 2.44 7.78 4.65
N CYS A 56 1.41 8.20 3.93
CA CYS A 56 0.49 9.24 4.39
C CYS A 56 -0.22 8.85 5.68
N VAL A 57 -0.71 7.61 5.80
CA VAL A 57 -1.33 7.09 7.02
C VAL A 57 -0.36 7.08 8.18
N LEU A 58 0.90 6.66 7.96
CA LEU A 58 1.93 6.70 9.00
C LEU A 58 2.17 8.13 9.51
N LEU A 59 2.30 9.10 8.61
CA LEU A 59 2.46 10.51 8.96
C LEU A 59 1.23 11.04 9.72
N ILE A 60 0.03 10.72 9.25
CA ILE A 60 -1.22 11.10 9.90
C ILE A 60 -1.28 10.53 11.33
N VAL A 61 -0.91 9.26 11.54
CA VAL A 61 -0.88 8.63 12.86
C VAL A 61 0.09 9.34 13.79
N ILE A 62 1.29 9.67 13.32
CA ILE A 62 2.29 10.41 14.10
C ILE A 62 1.75 11.78 14.52
N PHE A 63 1.23 12.57 13.56
CA PHE A 63 0.69 13.89 13.84
C PHE A 63 -0.54 13.85 14.74
N THR A 64 -1.43 12.87 14.54
CA THR A 64 -2.61 12.68 15.38
C THR A 64 -2.22 12.31 16.81
N SER A 65 -1.22 11.47 17.00
CA SER A 65 -0.71 11.10 18.32
C SER A 65 -0.10 12.30 19.07
N MET A 66 0.66 13.12 18.34
CA MET A 66 1.24 14.36 18.90
C MET A 66 0.13 15.39 19.24
N ALA A 67 -0.85 15.56 18.36
CA ALA A 67 -1.99 16.45 18.57
C ALA A 67 -2.84 16.00 19.78
N SER A 68 -3.08 14.70 19.91
CA SER A 68 -3.81 14.11 21.05
C SER A 68 -3.07 14.34 22.36
N GLY A 69 -1.75 14.06 22.41
CA GLY A 69 -0.91 14.34 23.58
C GLY A 69 -0.91 15.82 23.97
N GLY A 70 -0.78 16.72 22.99
CA GLY A 70 -0.82 18.17 23.20
C GLY A 70 -2.17 18.67 23.65
N SER A 71 -3.27 18.10 23.14
CA SER A 71 -4.63 18.46 23.56
C SER A 71 -4.92 18.08 25.02
N VAL A 72 -4.40 16.94 25.49
CA VAL A 72 -4.51 16.53 26.90
C VAL A 72 -3.78 17.52 27.81
N VAL A 73 -2.54 17.88 27.47
CA VAL A 73 -1.76 18.88 28.23
C VAL A 73 -2.46 20.24 28.23
N GLY A 74 -2.94 20.70 27.06
CA GLY A 74 -3.68 21.93 26.94
C GLY A 74 -4.97 21.94 27.77
N ALA A 75 -5.72 20.83 27.77
CA ALA A 75 -6.94 20.67 28.56
C ALA A 75 -6.67 20.69 30.05
N GLN A 76 -5.55 20.12 30.54
CA GLN A 76 -5.18 20.16 31.95
C GLN A 76 -4.90 21.59 32.42
N PHE A 77 -4.13 22.39 31.65
CA PHE A 77 -3.87 23.78 32.00
C PHE A 77 -5.14 24.65 31.88
N LEU A 78 -5.99 24.35 30.92
CA LEU A 78 -7.27 25.04 30.78
C LEU A 78 -8.22 24.74 31.95
N GLY A 79 -8.23 23.47 32.41
CA GLY A 79 -9.00 23.02 33.56
C GLY A 79 -8.52 23.63 34.89
N SER A 80 -7.21 23.90 35.04
CA SER A 80 -6.62 24.60 36.18
C SER A 80 -6.81 26.14 36.14
N GLY A 81 -7.39 26.67 35.05
CA GLY A 81 -7.63 28.12 34.88
C GLY A 81 -6.43 28.88 34.28
N ASP A 82 -5.32 28.22 34.03
CA ASP A 82 -4.11 28.81 33.44
C ASP A 82 -4.17 28.82 31.90
N LYS A 83 -4.96 29.75 31.38
CA LYS A 83 -5.11 29.94 29.94
C LYS A 83 -3.82 30.34 29.23
N LYS A 84 -2.94 31.06 29.89
CA LYS A 84 -1.68 31.52 29.29
C LYS A 84 -0.75 30.37 29.02
N THR A 85 -0.58 29.47 29.97
CA THR A 85 0.24 28.26 29.80
C THR A 85 -0.39 27.28 28.79
N ALA A 86 -1.73 27.16 28.75
CA ALA A 86 -2.43 26.36 27.76
C ALA A 86 -2.16 26.86 26.33
N CYS A 87 -2.26 28.18 26.07
CA CYS A 87 -1.95 28.76 24.77
C CYS A 87 -0.48 28.57 24.38
N HIS A 88 0.43 28.71 25.33
CA HIS A 88 1.88 28.53 25.09
C HIS A 88 2.23 27.07 24.78
N ALA A 89 1.56 26.12 25.42
CA ALA A 89 1.71 24.70 25.10
C ALA A 89 1.21 24.35 23.68
N ALA A 90 0.05 24.90 23.29
CA ALA A 90 -0.48 24.72 21.95
C ALA A 90 0.42 25.34 20.87
N GLU A 91 0.95 26.56 21.10
CA GLU A 91 1.87 27.23 20.20
C GLU A 91 3.17 26.42 19.99
N LYS A 92 3.76 25.91 21.08
CA LYS A 92 4.94 25.05 21.01
C LYS A 92 4.67 23.75 20.24
N LEU A 93 3.50 23.14 20.44
CA LEU A 93 3.11 21.93 19.71
C LEU A 93 3.06 22.18 18.20
N VAL A 94 2.38 23.25 17.78
CA VAL A 94 2.29 23.63 16.36
C VAL A 94 3.67 23.89 15.77
N MET A 95 4.54 24.59 16.53
CA MET A 95 5.91 24.86 16.10
C MET A 95 6.74 23.58 15.94
N ILE A 96 6.66 22.65 16.89
CA ILE A 96 7.35 21.35 16.81
C ILE A 96 6.85 20.53 15.62
N CYS A 97 5.53 20.42 15.43
CA CYS A 97 4.96 19.74 14.27
C CYS A 97 5.42 20.36 12.94
N GLY A 98 5.45 21.69 12.87
CA GLY A 98 5.93 22.42 11.69
C GLY A 98 7.41 22.19 11.40
N LEU A 99 8.26 22.15 12.44
CA LEU A 99 9.70 21.88 12.29
C LEU A 99 9.94 20.44 11.84
N ILE A 100 9.23 19.46 12.40
CA ILE A 100 9.34 18.06 12.00
C ILE A 100 8.91 17.91 10.53
N ALA A 101 7.75 18.46 10.15
CA ALA A 101 7.26 18.40 8.78
C ALA A 101 8.25 19.05 7.79
N GLN A 102 8.86 20.20 8.17
CA GLN A 102 9.86 20.86 7.34
C GLN A 102 11.16 20.05 7.23
N GLN A 103 11.59 19.41 8.31
CA GLN A 103 12.80 18.58 8.32
C GLN A 103 12.60 17.35 7.44
N GLU A 104 11.46 16.65 7.54
CA GLU A 104 11.13 15.52 6.68
C GLU A 104 11.01 15.92 5.21
N ALA A 105 10.37 17.06 4.93
CA ALA A 105 10.27 17.59 3.56
C ALA A 105 11.64 17.93 2.95
N ARG A 106 12.59 18.44 3.75
CA ARG A 106 13.97 18.68 3.30
C ARG A 106 14.69 17.36 3.05
N ARG A 107 14.61 16.41 3.98
CA ARG A 107 15.22 15.08 3.86
C ARG A 107 14.74 14.36 2.60
N MET A 108 13.43 14.36 2.35
CA MET A 108 12.85 13.78 1.14
C MET A 108 13.32 14.44 -0.15
N LYS A 109 13.72 15.69 -0.11
CA LYS A 109 14.21 16.46 -1.27
C LYS A 109 15.68 16.21 -1.58
N GLU A 110 16.48 15.83 -0.57
CA GLU A 110 17.92 15.56 -0.67
C GLU A 110 18.22 14.09 -0.99
N GLU A 111 17.28 13.18 -0.78
CA GLU A 111 17.47 11.76 -1.05
C GLU A 111 17.40 11.48 -2.55
N ASN A 112 18.37 10.75 -3.05
CA ASN A 112 18.55 10.41 -4.46
C ASN A 112 18.74 8.90 -4.59
N TYR A 113 17.64 8.17 -4.64
CA TYR A 113 17.64 6.70 -4.65
C TYR A 113 17.97 6.14 -6.02
N GLU A 114 18.73 5.05 -6.04
CA GLU A 114 18.91 4.19 -7.21
C GLU A 114 17.92 3.03 -7.15
N VAL A 115 17.14 2.87 -8.23
CA VAL A 115 16.09 1.84 -8.32
C VAL A 115 16.42 0.87 -9.45
N VAL A 116 16.26 -0.43 -9.19
CA VAL A 116 16.29 -1.46 -10.23
C VAL A 116 14.90 -2.10 -10.35
N VAL A 117 14.41 -2.19 -11.56
CA VAL A 117 13.13 -2.84 -11.88
C VAL A 117 13.41 -4.13 -12.64
N PHE A 118 12.88 -5.23 -12.12
CA PHE A 118 12.89 -6.50 -12.81
C PHE A 118 11.55 -6.71 -13.51
N GLN A 119 11.55 -6.47 -14.81
CA GLN A 119 10.36 -6.64 -15.63
C GLN A 119 10.27 -8.08 -16.10
N GLY A 120 9.26 -8.80 -15.62
CA GLY A 120 8.94 -10.13 -16.09
C GLY A 120 8.37 -10.15 -17.51
N ASP A 121 8.30 -11.33 -18.08
CA ASP A 121 7.62 -11.56 -19.35
C ASP A 121 6.14 -11.12 -19.23
N PRO A 122 5.62 -10.25 -20.12
CA PRO A 122 4.21 -9.86 -20.15
C PRO A 122 3.26 -11.07 -20.31
N GLY A 123 3.76 -12.22 -20.75
CA GLY A 123 3.00 -13.47 -20.79
C GLY A 123 1.81 -13.41 -21.76
N THR A 124 0.61 -13.57 -21.20
CA THR A 124 -0.66 -13.57 -21.96
C THR A 124 -1.33 -12.20 -22.05
N ILE A 125 -0.69 -11.15 -21.55
CA ILE A 125 -1.20 -9.78 -21.62
C ILE A 125 -0.82 -9.24 -23.01
N ASP A 126 -1.77 -8.60 -23.70
CA ASP A 126 -1.54 -7.97 -25.01
C ASP A 126 -0.71 -6.67 -24.89
N LEU A 127 0.41 -6.73 -24.17
CA LEU A 127 1.35 -5.63 -23.99
C LEU A 127 2.74 -6.08 -24.40
N THR A 128 3.45 -5.18 -25.07
CA THR A 128 4.87 -5.41 -25.44
C THR A 128 5.80 -5.00 -24.30
N TYR A 129 7.04 -5.46 -24.33
CA TYR A 129 8.07 -5.01 -23.38
C TYR A 129 8.25 -3.49 -23.41
N GLU A 130 8.21 -2.91 -24.60
CA GLU A 130 8.37 -1.48 -24.80
C GLU A 130 7.23 -0.66 -24.17
N GLU A 131 6.01 -1.16 -24.26
CA GLU A 131 4.85 -0.49 -23.65
C GLU A 131 4.93 -0.53 -22.12
N ILE A 132 5.31 -1.66 -21.53
CA ILE A 132 5.47 -1.79 -20.09
C ILE A 132 6.67 -0.94 -19.61
N GLU A 133 7.77 -0.94 -20.35
CA GLU A 133 8.93 -0.10 -20.05
C GLU A 133 8.59 1.39 -20.11
N ALA A 134 7.79 1.82 -21.07
CA ALA A 134 7.32 3.19 -21.17
C ALA A 134 6.48 3.60 -19.94
N GLU A 135 5.61 2.72 -19.44
CA GLU A 135 4.84 2.98 -18.24
C GLU A 135 5.75 3.02 -16.98
N TRP A 136 6.74 2.12 -16.86
CA TRP A 136 7.74 2.20 -15.78
C TRP A 136 8.50 3.52 -15.82
N ASN A 137 8.99 3.92 -16.99
CA ASN A 137 9.69 5.20 -17.18
C ASN A 137 8.83 6.37 -16.74
N LYS A 138 7.58 6.41 -17.15
CA LYS A 138 6.62 7.44 -16.78
C LYS A 138 6.38 7.50 -15.28
N MET A 139 6.15 6.34 -14.63
CA MET A 139 5.91 6.29 -13.19
C MET A 139 7.15 6.70 -12.38
N LEU A 140 8.32 6.16 -12.70
CA LEU A 140 9.55 6.42 -11.93
C LEU A 140 9.98 7.88 -12.05
N GLN A 141 9.77 8.52 -13.20
CA GLN A 141 10.06 9.94 -13.39
C GLN A 141 9.14 10.87 -12.59
N THR A 142 7.98 10.41 -12.15
CA THR A 142 7.09 11.22 -11.30
C THR A 142 7.55 11.30 -9.85
N VAL A 143 8.49 10.46 -9.42
CA VAL A 143 8.99 10.40 -8.05
C VAL A 143 10.31 11.18 -7.94
N PRO A 144 10.31 12.39 -7.36
CA PRO A 144 11.48 13.26 -7.36
C PRO A 144 12.71 12.69 -6.62
N GLN A 145 12.50 11.72 -5.73
CA GLN A 145 13.56 11.08 -4.94
C GLN A 145 14.30 10.00 -5.73
N ILE A 146 13.79 9.58 -6.88
CA ILE A 146 14.48 8.60 -7.73
C ILE A 146 15.47 9.35 -8.64
N GLY A 147 16.74 9.17 -8.38
CA GLY A 147 17.79 9.80 -9.17
C GLY A 147 18.23 8.98 -10.36
N LYS A 148 18.31 7.68 -10.17
CA LYS A 148 18.67 6.73 -11.22
C LYS A 148 17.79 5.51 -11.15
N PHE A 149 17.40 4.99 -12.31
CA PHE A 149 16.74 3.70 -12.37
C PHE A 149 17.21 2.90 -13.60
N ARG A 150 17.09 1.59 -13.47
CA ARG A 150 17.40 0.62 -14.54
C ARG A 150 16.24 -0.36 -14.64
N ILE A 151 15.82 -0.65 -15.86
CA ILE A 151 14.80 -1.65 -16.13
C ILE A 151 15.48 -2.84 -16.78
N ILE A 152 15.29 -4.02 -16.20
CA ILE A 152 15.93 -5.27 -16.60
C ILE A 152 14.83 -6.22 -17.06
N HIS A 153 14.88 -6.60 -18.34
CA HIS A 153 14.00 -7.61 -18.88
C HIS A 153 14.42 -8.98 -18.41
N GLN A 154 13.53 -9.70 -17.76
CA GLN A 154 13.80 -11.06 -17.32
C GLN A 154 13.72 -12.03 -18.50
N GLU A 155 14.84 -12.64 -18.86
CA GLU A 155 14.93 -13.64 -19.93
C GLU A 155 14.39 -15.01 -19.52
N LYS A 156 14.30 -15.26 -18.21
CA LYS A 156 13.86 -16.55 -17.63
C LYS A 156 12.56 -16.35 -16.86
N LYS A 157 11.67 -17.33 -16.90
CA LYS A 157 10.42 -17.34 -16.12
C LYS A 157 10.64 -17.24 -14.60
N ARG A 158 11.77 -17.73 -14.09
CA ARG A 158 12.12 -17.66 -12.67
C ARG A 158 13.59 -17.32 -12.54
N TYR A 159 13.84 -16.20 -11.91
CA TYR A 159 15.19 -15.81 -11.52
C TYR A 159 15.55 -16.46 -10.18
N THR A 160 16.79 -16.93 -10.09
CA THR A 160 17.38 -17.41 -8.85
C THR A 160 17.92 -16.25 -8.01
N PHE A 161 18.42 -16.57 -6.81
CA PHE A 161 19.15 -15.60 -6.00
C PHE A 161 20.31 -14.97 -6.77
N GLU A 162 21.09 -15.79 -7.49
CA GLU A 162 22.24 -15.34 -8.27
C GLU A 162 21.84 -14.42 -9.42
N ASP A 163 20.75 -14.73 -10.11
CA ASP A 163 20.23 -13.90 -11.20
C ASP A 163 19.85 -12.50 -10.70
N TYR A 164 19.14 -12.39 -9.57
CA TYR A 164 18.79 -11.11 -8.97
C TYR A 164 20.02 -10.39 -8.41
N SER A 165 20.84 -11.08 -7.62
CA SER A 165 21.99 -10.49 -6.95
C SER A 165 23.00 -9.91 -7.94
N SER A 166 23.23 -10.58 -9.08
CA SER A 166 24.16 -10.08 -10.09
C SER A 166 23.71 -8.74 -10.73
N GLN A 167 22.42 -8.40 -10.63
CA GLN A 167 21.83 -7.26 -11.33
C GLN A 167 21.36 -6.13 -10.39
N ILE A 168 21.22 -6.37 -9.10
CA ILE A 168 20.83 -5.33 -8.12
C ILE A 168 21.89 -4.24 -8.02
N GLY A 169 23.19 -4.59 -8.03
CA GLY A 169 24.28 -3.64 -7.92
C GLY A 169 24.22 -2.84 -6.61
N ASN A 170 24.28 -1.53 -6.71
CA ASN A 170 24.22 -0.60 -5.58
C ASN A 170 22.82 -0.01 -5.35
N ALA A 171 21.78 -0.58 -5.94
CA ALA A 171 20.43 -0.05 -5.84
C ALA A 171 19.93 -0.02 -4.39
N ASP A 172 19.21 1.07 -4.06
CA ASP A 172 18.51 1.24 -2.79
C ASP A 172 17.17 0.51 -2.78
N ALA A 173 16.57 0.33 -3.97
CA ALA A 173 15.29 -0.34 -4.13
C ALA A 173 15.30 -1.31 -5.31
N ALA A 174 14.66 -2.47 -5.12
CA ALA A 174 14.45 -3.47 -6.16
C ALA A 174 12.95 -3.74 -6.32
N LEU A 175 12.43 -3.50 -7.51
CA LEU A 175 11.02 -3.64 -7.85
C LEU A 175 10.83 -4.83 -8.78
N GLY A 176 9.70 -5.50 -8.68
CA GLY A 176 9.35 -6.58 -9.58
C GLY A 176 10.04 -7.92 -9.28
N ILE A 177 10.51 -8.13 -8.05
CA ILE A 177 11.11 -9.40 -7.64
C ILE A 177 10.01 -10.45 -7.45
N TRP A 178 10.10 -11.52 -8.22
CA TRP A 178 9.27 -12.70 -7.99
C TRP A 178 9.91 -13.56 -6.89
N VAL A 179 9.35 -13.49 -5.70
CA VAL A 179 9.89 -14.18 -4.54
C VAL A 179 9.48 -15.65 -4.54
N HIS A 180 10.46 -16.49 -4.37
CA HIS A 180 10.33 -17.91 -4.06
C HIS A 180 11.46 -18.32 -3.12
N LYS A 181 11.39 -19.53 -2.58
CA LYS A 181 12.31 -20.00 -1.55
C LYS A 181 13.78 -19.78 -1.94
N GLY A 182 14.48 -19.06 -1.07
CA GLY A 182 15.93 -18.82 -1.21
C GLY A 182 16.32 -17.54 -1.97
N VAL A 183 15.37 -16.78 -2.54
CA VAL A 183 15.67 -15.51 -3.21
C VAL A 183 15.99 -14.42 -2.20
N ILE A 184 15.10 -14.18 -1.23
CA ILE A 184 15.32 -13.20 -0.17
C ILE A 184 15.93 -13.92 1.04
N ASN A 185 17.21 -13.71 1.28
CA ASN A 185 17.97 -14.34 2.35
C ASN A 185 19.06 -13.40 2.89
N GLU A 186 19.76 -13.80 3.95
CA GLU A 186 20.85 -13.01 4.56
C GLU A 186 21.92 -12.61 3.55
N LYS A 187 22.30 -13.53 2.64
CA LYS A 187 23.35 -13.29 1.64
C LYS A 187 22.99 -12.17 0.68
N LEU A 188 21.69 -11.99 0.38
CA LEU A 188 21.23 -10.90 -0.48
C LEU A 188 21.55 -9.53 0.16
N PHE A 189 21.28 -9.39 1.45
CA PHE A 189 21.51 -8.15 2.17
C PHE A 189 22.98 -7.91 2.51
N GLU A 190 23.75 -8.96 2.67
CA GLU A 190 25.21 -8.87 2.80
C GLU A 190 25.88 -8.42 1.49
N ALA A 191 25.41 -8.93 0.36
CA ALA A 191 25.90 -8.52 -0.95
C ALA A 191 25.43 -7.11 -1.35
N HIS A 192 24.25 -6.68 -0.88
CA HIS A 192 23.62 -5.40 -1.24
C HIS A 192 23.25 -4.59 0.00
N PRO A 193 24.21 -4.04 0.74
CA PRO A 193 23.95 -3.32 2.00
C PRO A 193 23.16 -2.02 1.83
N ASN A 194 23.10 -1.47 0.62
CA ASN A 194 22.31 -0.29 0.31
C ASN A 194 20.83 -0.58 0.09
N LEU A 195 20.47 -1.84 -0.14
CA LEU A 195 19.10 -2.24 -0.43
C LEU A 195 18.20 -2.06 0.79
N LYS A 196 17.24 -1.13 0.68
CA LYS A 196 16.31 -0.75 1.75
C LYS A 196 14.86 -1.12 1.45
N TYR A 197 14.55 -1.35 0.17
CA TYR A 197 13.18 -1.59 -0.27
C TYR A 197 13.11 -2.66 -1.34
N ILE A 198 12.16 -3.58 -1.20
CA ILE A 198 11.85 -4.61 -2.19
C ILE A 198 10.33 -4.60 -2.44
N ALA A 199 9.93 -4.40 -3.69
CA ALA A 199 8.55 -4.63 -4.12
C ALA A 199 8.45 -5.98 -4.82
N MET A 200 7.68 -6.89 -4.25
CA MET A 200 7.49 -8.24 -4.78
C MET A 200 6.39 -8.28 -5.84
N LEU A 201 6.57 -9.16 -6.83
CA LEU A 201 5.52 -9.59 -7.75
C LEU A 201 4.79 -10.81 -7.18
N GLY A 202 4.10 -10.70 -6.12
CA GLY A 202 3.41 -11.83 -5.53
C GLY A 202 2.73 -11.44 -4.25
N HIS A 203 1.79 -12.25 -3.81
CA HIS A 203 1.02 -11.99 -2.59
C HIS A 203 1.65 -12.70 -1.38
N GLY A 204 2.13 -13.92 -1.57
CA GLY A 204 2.70 -14.76 -0.51
C GLY A 204 4.00 -14.19 0.04
N PHE A 205 4.22 -14.37 1.33
CA PHE A 205 5.43 -13.94 2.05
C PHE A 205 6.08 -15.10 2.84
N GLU A 206 5.64 -16.32 2.59
CA GLU A 206 6.06 -17.52 3.34
C GLU A 206 7.48 -17.98 2.96
N ASP A 207 7.99 -17.51 1.83
CA ASP A 207 9.26 -17.97 1.27
C ASP A 207 10.49 -17.24 1.82
N PHE A 208 10.31 -16.29 2.76
CA PHE A 208 11.42 -15.59 3.40
C PHE A 208 11.13 -15.26 4.88
N ASP A 209 12.19 -15.03 5.66
CA ASP A 209 12.11 -14.66 7.07
C ASP A 209 11.82 -13.15 7.22
N VAL A 210 10.59 -12.80 7.58
CA VAL A 210 10.15 -11.42 7.82
C VAL A 210 10.93 -10.76 8.97
N GLU A 211 11.26 -11.50 10.03
CA GLU A 211 12.03 -10.97 11.15
C GLU A 211 13.48 -10.65 10.75
N MET A 212 14.06 -11.42 9.86
CA MET A 212 15.37 -11.14 9.28
C MET A 212 15.34 -9.82 8.50
N THR A 213 14.37 -9.62 7.62
CA THR A 213 14.24 -8.38 6.84
C THR A 213 14.05 -7.16 7.75
N ARG A 214 13.27 -7.32 8.82
CA ARG A 214 13.06 -6.27 9.83
C ARG A 214 14.34 -5.91 10.56
N ARG A 215 15.13 -6.90 10.98
CA ARG A 215 16.44 -6.67 11.64
C ARG A 215 17.43 -5.94 10.71
N ARG A 216 17.36 -6.20 9.41
CA ARG A 216 18.19 -5.55 8.39
C ARG A 216 17.69 -4.16 8.00
N GLY A 217 16.50 -3.75 8.48
CA GLY A 217 15.90 -2.46 8.14
C GLY A 217 15.40 -2.38 6.70
N VAL A 218 15.13 -3.53 6.06
CA VAL A 218 14.63 -3.60 4.70
C VAL A 218 13.12 -3.73 4.72
N THR A 219 12.44 -2.81 4.03
CA THR A 219 10.99 -2.86 3.84
C THR A 219 10.65 -3.72 2.62
N ILE A 220 9.76 -4.68 2.80
CA ILE A 220 9.25 -5.49 1.70
C ILE A 220 7.75 -5.27 1.58
N THR A 221 7.29 -5.02 0.35
CA THR A 221 5.86 -4.95 0.03
C THR A 221 5.50 -6.03 -0.97
N ASN A 222 4.29 -6.54 -0.84
CA ASN A 222 3.71 -7.51 -1.75
C ASN A 222 2.58 -6.88 -2.57
N THR A 223 2.12 -7.59 -3.61
CA THR A 223 0.98 -7.17 -4.40
C THR A 223 -0.33 -7.58 -3.71
N ILE A 224 -1.33 -6.72 -3.80
CA ILE A 224 -2.70 -7.06 -3.40
C ILE A 224 -3.36 -7.74 -4.58
N TYR A 225 -3.74 -9.01 -4.44
CA TYR A 225 -4.60 -9.66 -5.42
C TYR A 225 -6.03 -9.15 -5.30
N ALA A 226 -6.72 -9.12 -6.43
CA ALA A 226 -8.15 -8.90 -6.47
C ALA A 226 -8.87 -10.12 -5.86
N ASP A 227 -9.06 -10.12 -4.55
CA ASP A 227 -9.76 -11.17 -3.81
C ASP A 227 -11.13 -11.48 -4.42
N VAL A 228 -11.77 -10.43 -4.95
CA VAL A 228 -13.03 -10.51 -5.69
C VAL A 228 -12.91 -11.41 -6.93
N THR A 229 -11.82 -11.31 -7.69
CA THR A 229 -11.60 -12.13 -8.90
C THR A 229 -11.46 -13.60 -8.55
N ILE A 230 -10.73 -13.92 -7.48
CA ILE A 230 -10.57 -15.30 -7.00
C ILE A 230 -11.92 -15.85 -6.53
N ALA A 231 -12.67 -15.06 -5.77
CA ALA A 231 -14.01 -15.43 -5.32
C ALA A 231 -14.99 -15.66 -6.49
N GLN A 232 -14.99 -14.76 -7.47
CA GLN A 232 -15.79 -14.89 -8.70
C GLN A 232 -15.42 -16.15 -9.49
N TYR A 233 -14.13 -16.44 -9.62
CA TYR A 233 -13.67 -17.65 -10.30
C TYR A 233 -14.10 -18.92 -9.57
N ALA A 234 -13.99 -18.95 -8.25
CA ALA A 234 -14.48 -20.06 -7.42
C ALA A 234 -16.00 -20.26 -7.59
N MET A 235 -16.77 -19.16 -7.60
CA MET A 235 -18.22 -19.22 -7.86
C MET A 235 -18.52 -19.69 -9.28
N ALA A 236 -17.79 -19.24 -10.29
CA ALA A 236 -17.94 -19.69 -11.67
C ALA A 236 -17.69 -21.20 -11.80
N LEU A 237 -16.66 -21.73 -11.14
CA LEU A 237 -16.39 -23.17 -11.10
C LEU A 237 -17.54 -23.93 -10.40
N LEU A 238 -18.01 -23.43 -9.27
CA LEU A 238 -19.14 -24.02 -8.55
C LEU A 238 -20.39 -24.08 -9.44
N MET A 239 -20.75 -22.98 -10.08
CA MET A 239 -21.90 -22.91 -10.99
C MET A 239 -21.73 -23.83 -12.20
N ASN A 240 -20.51 -23.94 -12.74
CA ASN A 240 -20.22 -24.88 -13.82
C ASN A 240 -20.47 -26.34 -13.39
N ILE A 241 -20.06 -26.70 -12.17
CA ILE A 241 -20.32 -28.05 -11.63
C ILE A 241 -21.82 -28.28 -11.38
N CYS A 242 -22.52 -27.34 -10.75
CA CYS A 242 -23.93 -27.45 -10.41
C CYS A 242 -24.83 -27.57 -11.67
N HIS A 243 -24.48 -26.85 -12.71
CA HIS A 243 -25.29 -26.76 -13.93
C HIS A 243 -24.68 -27.51 -15.11
N ASN A 244 -23.58 -28.22 -14.95
CA ASN A 244 -22.88 -28.97 -16.01
C ASN A 244 -22.64 -28.13 -17.28
N VAL A 245 -22.30 -26.83 -17.14
CA VAL A 245 -22.23 -25.87 -18.26
C VAL A 245 -21.28 -26.36 -19.35
N THR A 246 -20.09 -26.86 -18.98
CA THR A 246 -19.11 -27.40 -19.93
C THR A 246 -19.67 -28.59 -20.69
N VAL A 247 -20.27 -29.55 -19.98
CA VAL A 247 -20.86 -30.75 -20.56
C VAL A 247 -22.03 -30.42 -21.51
N GLN A 248 -22.89 -29.48 -21.10
CA GLN A 248 -24.00 -29.03 -21.94
C GLN A 248 -23.50 -28.26 -23.17
N SER A 249 -22.47 -27.44 -23.02
CA SER A 249 -21.86 -26.73 -24.14
C SER A 249 -21.28 -27.70 -25.18
N ASP A 250 -20.55 -28.72 -24.73
CA ASP A 250 -19.95 -29.71 -25.62
C ASP A 250 -21.04 -30.56 -26.28
N TYR A 251 -22.05 -30.97 -25.51
CA TYR A 251 -23.23 -31.67 -26.07
C TYR A 251 -23.94 -30.85 -27.14
N THR A 252 -24.12 -29.56 -26.94
CA THR A 252 -24.71 -28.66 -27.92
C THR A 252 -23.86 -28.53 -29.17
N LYS A 253 -22.54 -28.40 -29.03
CA LYS A 253 -21.57 -28.27 -30.14
C LYS A 253 -21.54 -29.52 -31.03
N THR A 254 -21.72 -30.71 -30.44
CA THR A 254 -21.77 -31.98 -31.19
C THR A 254 -23.04 -32.16 -31.99
N GLY A 255 -24.08 -31.32 -31.75
CA GLY A 255 -25.36 -31.41 -32.45
C GLY A 255 -26.30 -32.55 -31.97
N TYR A 256 -25.90 -33.33 -30.96
CA TYR A 256 -26.68 -34.47 -30.43
C TYR A 256 -28.09 -34.10 -29.94
N TRP A 257 -28.31 -32.82 -29.60
CA TRP A 257 -29.64 -32.36 -29.19
C TRP A 257 -30.66 -32.35 -30.39
N LYS A 258 -30.19 -32.38 -31.63
CA LYS A 258 -30.99 -32.43 -32.84
C LYS A 258 -31.47 -33.85 -33.19
N GLU A 259 -30.76 -34.87 -32.70
CA GLU A 259 -31.06 -36.27 -33.05
C GLU A 259 -32.23 -36.89 -32.25
N LYS A 260 -32.70 -36.21 -31.20
CA LYS A 260 -33.79 -36.71 -30.34
C LYS A 260 -35.19 -36.24 -30.76
N GLU A 261 -35.30 -35.43 -31.79
CA GLU A 261 -36.60 -34.96 -32.32
C GLU A 261 -37.11 -35.78 -33.52
N THR A 262 -36.47 -36.88 -33.89
CA THR A 262 -36.93 -37.87 -34.85
C THR A 262 -37.21 -39.17 -34.15
#